data_0a74710d4ad8c2710c723988267dacbf
#
_entry.id   0a74710d4ad8c2710c723988267dacbf
#
_cell.length_a   1.000
_cell.length_b   1.000
_cell.length_c   1.000
_cell.angle_alpha   90.00
_cell.angle_beta   90.00
_cell.angle_gamma   90.00
#
_symmetry.space_group_name_H-M   'P 1'
#
loop_
_entity.id
_entity.type
_entity.pdbx_description
1 polymer ?
#
loop_
_entity_poly.entity_id
_entity_poly.type
_entity_poly.pdbx_seq_one_letter_code
_entity_poly.pdbx_strand_id
1 'polypeptide(L)'
;MKRWQRDEVGGVWVFALMSVLFRVLPHFLLILIAYPVSLFYFLMGRKAREGLKSYHERIAALSGRRLSPYLHFLSFSITLVEKAESWLGKIDYSHLHFSNDDIDLFNESLARGQGVIALVSHVGSSELLRALSAQLARERVGHPIPMTCIVEFEVTDRFNSMLGRLNRDSKLNLMSTRNMDMGSIEQLERTIRDGGIVIIAADRASERCVELDFLGRKAEFPYGAFYLSSLIAAPNFFVTLVRRRDFGIRRCYDVFVKRNSTRVEGDGRSARRLYAESTAANFVENLEENCLRHPYQWYNFFEFWRDEDEKRRG
;
A
#
# COMPACT_ATOMS: atom_id res chain seq x y z
N MET A 1 16.22 -9.03 -13.44
CA MET A 1 14.89 -8.51 -13.81
C MET A 1 14.02 -8.62 -12.57
N LYS A 2 13.46 -7.53 -12.03
CA LYS A 2 12.66 -7.60 -10.81
C LYS A 2 11.39 -8.42 -11.07
N ARG A 3 11.05 -9.38 -10.20
CA ARG A 3 9.95 -10.36 -10.37
C ARG A 3 8.58 -9.76 -10.62
N TRP A 4 8.34 -8.52 -10.18
CA TRP A 4 7.05 -7.83 -10.20
C TRP A 4 6.93 -6.71 -11.24
N GLN A 5 7.97 -6.49 -12.07
CA GLN A 5 7.92 -5.51 -13.16
C GLN A 5 7.09 -6.04 -14.32
N ARG A 6 6.05 -5.30 -14.70
CA ARG A 6 5.20 -5.58 -15.87
C ARG A 6 4.93 -4.30 -16.63
N ASP A 7 4.85 -4.41 -17.95
CA ASP A 7 4.46 -3.31 -18.83
C ASP A 7 2.97 -2.97 -18.63
N GLU A 8 2.67 -1.67 -18.58
CA GLU A 8 1.29 -1.19 -18.54
C GLU A 8 0.59 -1.47 -19.87
N VAL A 9 -0.56 -2.16 -19.82
CA VAL A 9 -1.40 -2.44 -21.00
C VAL A 9 -2.44 -1.34 -21.14
N GLY A 10 -2.36 -0.52 -22.20
CA GLY A 10 -3.39 0.45 -22.56
C GLY A 10 -2.85 1.66 -23.32
N GLY A 11 -3.58 2.11 -24.34
CA GLY A 11 -3.29 3.35 -25.08
C GLY A 11 -3.87 4.58 -24.36
N VAL A 12 -3.42 5.79 -24.72
CA VAL A 12 -3.88 7.08 -24.14
C VAL A 12 -5.41 7.24 -24.18
N TRP A 13 -6.07 6.73 -25.23
CA TRP A 13 -7.52 6.79 -25.38
C TRP A 13 -8.27 5.94 -24.34
N VAL A 14 -7.72 4.80 -23.91
CA VAL A 14 -8.30 3.95 -22.86
C VAL A 14 -8.33 4.70 -21.54
N PHE A 15 -7.23 5.36 -21.18
CA PHE A 15 -7.17 6.18 -19.97
C PHE A 15 -8.12 7.38 -20.01
N ALA A 16 -8.28 8.02 -21.18
CA ALA A 16 -9.24 9.11 -21.36
C ALA A 16 -10.68 8.62 -21.16
N LEU A 17 -11.05 7.49 -21.79
CA LEU A 17 -12.35 6.85 -21.63
C LEU A 17 -12.61 6.46 -20.17
N MET A 18 -11.65 5.82 -19.50
CA MET A 18 -11.76 5.47 -18.07
C MET A 18 -11.98 6.72 -17.21
N SER A 19 -11.27 7.81 -17.49
CA SER A 19 -11.44 9.07 -16.74
C SER A 19 -12.86 9.63 -16.84
N VAL A 20 -13.48 9.54 -18.01
CA VAL A 20 -14.89 9.94 -18.22
C VAL A 20 -15.83 8.99 -17.47
N LEU A 21 -15.65 7.68 -17.64
CA LEU A 21 -16.48 6.66 -16.99
C LEU A 21 -16.45 6.82 -15.45
N PHE A 22 -15.28 6.99 -14.86
CA PHE A 22 -15.14 7.20 -13.41
C PHE A 22 -15.81 8.48 -12.91
N ARG A 23 -15.94 9.52 -13.76
CA ARG A 23 -16.62 10.77 -13.37
C ARG A 23 -18.14 10.65 -13.45
N VAL A 24 -18.64 9.99 -14.50
CA VAL A 24 -20.06 9.98 -14.87
C VAL A 24 -20.82 8.82 -14.23
N LEU A 25 -20.23 7.64 -14.22
CA LEU A 25 -20.92 6.45 -13.74
C LEU A 25 -21.01 6.39 -12.21
N PRO A 26 -22.15 5.94 -11.66
CA PRO A 26 -22.27 5.63 -10.25
C PRO A 26 -21.41 4.40 -9.88
N HIS A 27 -20.99 4.33 -8.63
CA HIS A 27 -20.09 3.30 -8.12
C HIS A 27 -20.52 1.87 -8.47
N PHE A 28 -21.80 1.55 -8.26
CA PHE A 28 -22.28 0.20 -8.48
C PHE A 28 -22.15 -0.26 -9.95
N LEU A 29 -22.28 0.65 -10.92
CA LEU A 29 -22.06 0.33 -12.34
C LEU A 29 -20.57 0.12 -12.63
N LEU A 30 -19.69 0.90 -12.03
CA LEU A 30 -18.24 0.69 -12.15
C LEU A 30 -17.84 -0.68 -11.59
N ILE A 31 -18.41 -1.08 -10.45
CA ILE A 31 -18.19 -2.41 -9.88
C ILE A 31 -18.74 -3.49 -10.82
N LEU A 32 -19.94 -3.31 -11.40
CA LEU A 32 -20.51 -4.27 -12.35
C LEU A 32 -19.62 -4.45 -13.58
N ILE A 33 -19.03 -3.38 -14.10
CA ILE A 33 -18.06 -3.42 -15.22
C ILE A 33 -16.76 -4.14 -14.80
N ALA A 34 -16.35 -4.04 -13.54
CA ALA A 34 -15.15 -4.72 -13.07
C ALA A 34 -15.23 -6.25 -13.19
N TYR A 35 -16.43 -6.87 -13.15
CA TYR A 35 -16.60 -8.32 -13.30
C TYR A 35 -16.11 -8.85 -14.66
N PRO A 36 -16.67 -8.42 -15.80
CA PRO A 36 -16.21 -8.90 -17.11
C PRO A 36 -14.77 -8.48 -17.41
N VAL A 37 -14.34 -7.30 -16.95
CA VAL A 37 -12.96 -6.85 -17.11
C VAL A 37 -12.00 -7.77 -16.33
N SER A 38 -12.31 -8.09 -15.07
CA SER A 38 -11.49 -9.01 -14.28
C SER A 38 -11.46 -10.43 -14.88
N LEU A 39 -12.58 -10.90 -15.44
CA LEU A 39 -12.62 -12.19 -16.11
C LEU A 39 -11.71 -12.22 -17.35
N PHE A 40 -11.74 -11.17 -18.16
CA PHE A 40 -10.84 -11.04 -19.30
C PHE A 40 -9.36 -11.10 -18.86
N TYR A 41 -8.94 -10.29 -17.88
CA TYR A 41 -7.57 -10.29 -17.38
C TYR A 41 -7.20 -11.60 -16.67
N PHE A 42 -8.14 -12.25 -16.03
CA PHE A 42 -7.94 -13.57 -15.44
C PHE A 42 -7.62 -14.62 -16.51
N LEU A 43 -8.38 -14.65 -17.60
CA LEU A 43 -8.16 -15.61 -18.70
C LEU A 43 -6.81 -15.36 -19.40
N MET A 44 -6.48 -14.10 -19.68
CA MET A 44 -5.22 -13.73 -20.36
C MET A 44 -3.98 -13.74 -19.43
N GLY A 45 -4.19 -13.60 -18.14
CA GLY A 45 -3.12 -13.37 -17.15
C GLY A 45 -2.49 -14.65 -16.61
N ARG A 46 -2.01 -15.60 -17.46
CA ARG A 46 -1.40 -16.86 -16.99
C ARG A 46 -0.32 -16.66 -15.93
N LYS A 47 0.67 -15.80 -16.19
CA LYS A 47 1.77 -15.52 -15.23
C LYS A 47 1.27 -14.97 -13.90
N ALA A 48 0.21 -14.16 -13.91
CA ALA A 48 -0.40 -13.64 -12.69
C ALA A 48 -1.11 -14.72 -11.88
N ARG A 49 -1.78 -15.67 -12.54
CA ARG A 49 -2.38 -16.83 -11.86
C ARG A 49 -1.33 -17.73 -11.23
N GLU A 50 -0.23 -18.00 -11.97
CA GLU A 50 0.90 -18.77 -11.47
C GLU A 50 1.53 -18.08 -10.25
N GLY A 51 1.71 -16.76 -10.27
CA GLY A 51 2.25 -15.99 -9.17
C GLY A 51 1.38 -15.97 -7.91
N LEU A 52 0.06 -16.20 -8.02
CA LEU A 52 -0.83 -16.31 -6.86
C LEU A 52 -0.79 -17.68 -6.17
N LYS A 53 -0.27 -18.70 -6.83
CA LYS A 53 -0.41 -20.09 -6.40
C LYS A 53 0.20 -20.32 -5.02
N SER A 54 1.46 -19.94 -4.83
CA SER A 54 2.17 -20.11 -3.56
C SER A 54 1.49 -19.38 -2.41
N TYR A 55 1.00 -18.16 -2.64
CA TYR A 55 0.24 -17.41 -1.64
C TYR A 55 -1.06 -18.14 -1.25
N HIS A 56 -1.86 -18.58 -2.21
CA HIS A 56 -3.11 -19.30 -1.95
C HIS A 56 -2.88 -20.62 -1.20
N GLU A 57 -1.81 -21.35 -1.52
CA GLU A 57 -1.41 -22.58 -0.82
C GLU A 57 -1.04 -22.28 0.64
N ARG A 58 -0.33 -21.16 0.91
CA ARG A 58 0.03 -20.74 2.26
C ARG A 58 -1.18 -20.35 3.09
N ILE A 59 -2.08 -19.53 2.52
CA ILE A 59 -3.33 -19.19 3.20
C ILE A 59 -4.16 -20.44 3.49
N ALA A 60 -4.26 -21.38 2.55
CA ALA A 60 -4.99 -22.62 2.77
C ALA A 60 -4.37 -23.48 3.89
N ALA A 61 -3.04 -23.57 3.94
CA ALA A 61 -2.33 -24.33 4.96
C ALA A 61 -2.53 -23.75 6.38
N LEU A 62 -2.53 -22.42 6.51
CA LEU A 62 -2.61 -21.75 7.82
C LEU A 62 -4.04 -21.53 8.30
N SER A 63 -4.98 -21.25 7.40
CA SER A 63 -6.36 -20.89 7.74
C SER A 63 -7.41 -21.94 7.37
N GLY A 64 -7.05 -23.00 6.62
CA GLY A 64 -7.99 -23.96 6.05
C GLY A 64 -8.84 -23.42 4.89
N ARG A 65 -8.71 -22.14 4.53
CA ARG A 65 -9.54 -21.47 3.51
C ARG A 65 -8.93 -21.62 2.13
N ARG A 66 -9.65 -22.26 1.20
CA ARG A 66 -9.25 -22.35 -0.21
C ARG A 66 -9.70 -21.09 -0.95
N LEU A 67 -8.76 -20.36 -1.55
CA LEU A 67 -9.02 -19.14 -2.29
C LEU A 67 -9.26 -19.43 -3.78
N SER A 68 -10.19 -18.69 -4.38
CA SER A 68 -10.41 -18.68 -5.84
C SER A 68 -9.45 -17.67 -6.50
N PRO A 69 -8.62 -18.09 -7.47
CA PRO A 69 -7.77 -17.15 -8.18
C PRO A 69 -8.57 -16.08 -8.93
N TYR A 70 -9.72 -16.41 -9.51
CA TYR A 70 -10.59 -15.44 -10.16
C TYR A 70 -11.10 -14.36 -9.19
N LEU A 71 -11.56 -14.76 -8.00
CA LEU A 71 -12.03 -13.79 -7.00
C LEU A 71 -10.91 -12.87 -6.52
N HIS A 72 -9.66 -13.33 -6.52
CA HIS A 72 -8.52 -12.47 -6.22
C HIS A 72 -8.31 -11.40 -7.31
N PHE A 73 -8.42 -11.77 -8.59
CA PHE A 73 -8.41 -10.82 -9.72
C PHE A 73 -9.58 -9.83 -9.64
N LEU A 74 -10.77 -10.31 -9.29
CA LEU A 74 -11.94 -9.46 -9.12
C LEU A 74 -11.73 -8.46 -7.98
N SER A 75 -11.22 -8.91 -6.83
CA SER A 75 -10.89 -8.03 -5.70
C SER A 75 -9.91 -6.93 -6.12
N PHE A 76 -8.87 -7.26 -6.88
CA PHE A 76 -7.92 -6.29 -7.41
C PHE A 76 -8.59 -5.30 -8.37
N SER A 77 -9.44 -5.79 -9.29
CA SER A 77 -10.14 -4.92 -10.24
C SER A 77 -11.06 -3.92 -9.55
N ILE A 78 -11.75 -4.34 -8.49
CA ILE A 78 -12.55 -3.46 -7.65
C ILE A 78 -11.67 -2.40 -6.99
N THR A 79 -10.50 -2.78 -6.45
CA THR A 79 -9.56 -1.82 -5.84
C THR A 79 -9.07 -0.78 -6.83
N LEU A 80 -8.87 -1.13 -8.10
CA LEU A 80 -8.51 -0.13 -9.13
C LEU A 80 -9.63 0.89 -9.36
N VAL A 81 -10.90 0.46 -9.31
CA VAL A 81 -12.06 1.38 -9.35
C VAL A 81 -12.03 2.30 -8.15
N GLU A 82 -11.89 1.75 -6.95
CA GLU A 82 -11.85 2.52 -5.69
C GLU A 82 -10.67 3.48 -5.63
N LYS A 83 -9.50 3.07 -6.14
CA LYS A 83 -8.35 3.94 -6.30
C LYS A 83 -8.68 5.16 -7.14
N ALA A 84 -9.27 4.99 -8.31
CA ALA A 84 -9.68 6.08 -9.17
C ALA A 84 -10.73 7.00 -8.50
N GLU A 85 -11.72 6.41 -7.80
CA GLU A 85 -12.74 7.15 -7.07
C GLU A 85 -12.17 7.94 -5.87
N SER A 86 -11.19 7.39 -5.17
CA SER A 86 -10.46 8.10 -4.11
C SER A 86 -9.75 9.34 -4.67
N TRP A 87 -9.10 9.22 -5.84
CA TRP A 87 -8.46 10.34 -6.51
C TRP A 87 -9.45 11.39 -7.01
N LEU A 88 -10.69 11.01 -7.33
CA LEU A 88 -11.78 11.92 -7.70
C LEU A 88 -12.48 12.54 -6.48
N GLY A 89 -12.06 12.22 -5.26
CA GLY A 89 -12.71 12.68 -4.03
C GLY A 89 -14.09 12.08 -3.77
N LYS A 90 -14.42 10.95 -4.44
CA LYS A 90 -15.70 10.23 -4.25
C LYS A 90 -15.71 9.32 -3.03
N ILE A 91 -14.55 9.08 -2.42
CA ILE A 91 -14.41 8.35 -1.16
C ILE A 91 -13.93 9.37 -0.13
N ASP A 92 -14.71 9.52 0.91
CA ASP A 92 -14.46 10.43 2.03
C ASP A 92 -14.41 9.67 3.37
N TYR A 93 -14.22 10.40 4.44
CA TYR A 93 -14.10 9.88 5.79
C TYR A 93 -15.34 9.07 6.26
N SER A 94 -16.54 9.42 5.80
CA SER A 94 -17.78 8.71 6.18
C SER A 94 -17.82 7.25 5.71
N HIS A 95 -16.98 6.90 4.73
CA HIS A 95 -16.82 5.54 4.24
C HIS A 95 -15.80 4.72 5.05
N LEU A 96 -15.06 5.36 5.99
CA LEU A 96 -13.99 4.74 6.76
C LEU A 96 -14.48 4.34 8.15
N HIS A 97 -14.16 3.12 8.56
CA HIS A 97 -14.43 2.59 9.89
C HIS A 97 -13.12 2.27 10.59
N PHE A 98 -12.96 2.78 11.80
CA PHE A 98 -11.76 2.62 12.60
C PHE A 98 -11.96 1.50 13.61
N SER A 99 -11.00 0.58 13.69
CA SER A 99 -11.15 -0.68 14.41
C SER A 99 -10.24 -0.80 15.64
N ASN A 100 -9.38 0.20 15.91
CA ASN A 100 -8.41 0.13 17.00
C ASN A 100 -8.03 1.51 17.56
N ASP A 101 -7.48 1.51 18.79
CA ASP A 101 -7.17 2.72 19.56
C ASP A 101 -5.96 3.50 19.02
N ASP A 102 -5.05 2.88 18.26
CA ASP A 102 -3.87 3.56 17.73
C ASP A 102 -4.20 4.61 16.67
N ILE A 103 -5.41 4.60 16.12
CA ILE A 103 -5.88 5.68 15.24
C ILE A 103 -5.96 7.03 15.95
N ASP A 104 -6.30 7.03 17.23
CA ASP A 104 -6.35 8.27 18.01
C ASP A 104 -4.94 8.85 18.17
N LEU A 105 -3.94 8.00 18.44
CA LEU A 105 -2.53 8.42 18.51
C LEU A 105 -2.03 8.97 17.16
N PHE A 106 -2.42 8.35 16.05
CA PHE A 106 -2.11 8.83 14.70
C PHE A 106 -2.73 10.20 14.44
N ASN A 107 -4.03 10.34 14.73
CA ASN A 107 -4.78 11.58 14.55
C ASN A 107 -4.28 12.70 15.46
N GLU A 108 -3.96 12.39 16.72
CA GLU A 108 -3.40 13.36 17.66
C GLU A 108 -2.02 13.86 17.24
N SER A 109 -1.15 12.98 16.73
CA SER A 109 0.16 13.37 16.22
C SER A 109 0.02 14.42 15.12
N LEU A 110 -0.86 14.17 14.14
CA LEU A 110 -1.13 15.12 13.06
C LEU A 110 -1.80 16.41 13.55
N ALA A 111 -2.74 16.33 14.50
CA ALA A 111 -3.41 17.49 15.06
C ALA A 111 -2.47 18.41 15.87
N ARG A 112 -1.43 17.83 16.45
CA ARG A 112 -0.35 18.59 17.16
C ARG A 112 0.71 19.15 16.19
N GLY A 113 0.56 18.94 14.88
CA GLY A 113 1.54 19.32 13.88
C GLY A 113 2.79 18.44 13.88
N GLN A 114 2.73 17.29 14.55
CA GLN A 114 3.77 16.28 14.53
C GLN A 114 3.53 15.37 13.33
N GLY A 115 4.40 15.42 12.32
CA GLY A 115 4.31 14.55 11.19
C GLY A 115 4.53 13.07 11.55
N VAL A 116 4.04 12.17 10.70
CA VAL A 116 4.09 10.73 10.93
C VAL A 116 4.63 9.96 9.73
N ILE A 117 5.21 8.79 9.97
CA ILE A 117 5.57 7.83 8.94
C ILE A 117 4.51 6.72 8.93
N ALA A 118 3.90 6.48 7.77
CA ALA A 118 2.98 5.39 7.51
C ALA A 118 3.69 4.31 6.68
N LEU A 119 4.03 3.19 7.32
CA LEU A 119 4.49 1.98 6.64
C LEU A 119 3.27 1.22 6.16
N VAL A 120 3.15 1.06 4.85
CA VAL A 120 2.00 0.42 4.20
C VAL A 120 2.41 -0.81 3.41
N SER A 121 1.44 -1.66 3.10
CA SER A 121 1.59 -2.81 2.21
C SER A 121 0.62 -2.71 1.02
N HIS A 122 0.72 -3.65 0.10
CA HIS A 122 -0.25 -3.83 -0.98
C HIS A 122 -1.49 -4.64 -0.54
N VAL A 123 -1.76 -4.72 0.78
CA VAL A 123 -3.05 -5.19 1.31
C VAL A 123 -4.03 -4.02 1.29
N GLY A 124 -5.14 -4.21 0.58
CA GLY A 124 -6.17 -3.18 0.42
C GLY A 124 -5.72 -2.01 -0.46
N SER A 125 -6.02 -0.78 -0.05
CA SER A 125 -5.75 0.44 -0.83
C SER A 125 -5.17 1.55 0.05
N SER A 126 -3.86 1.75 -0.04
CA SER A 126 -3.16 2.84 0.66
C SER A 126 -3.61 4.23 0.18
N GLU A 127 -4.20 4.34 -1.01
CA GLU A 127 -4.74 5.60 -1.54
C GLU A 127 -5.89 6.17 -0.70
N LEU A 128 -6.56 5.32 0.08
CA LEU A 128 -7.62 5.76 1.01
C LEU A 128 -7.07 6.62 2.17
N LEU A 129 -5.76 6.59 2.45
CA LEU A 129 -5.11 7.54 3.37
C LEU A 129 -5.37 9.00 2.99
N ARG A 130 -5.59 9.29 1.71
CA ARG A 130 -5.91 10.63 1.25
C ARG A 130 -7.28 11.11 1.74
N ALA A 131 -8.26 10.21 1.78
CA ALA A 131 -9.58 10.54 2.31
C ALA A 131 -9.49 10.85 3.81
N LEU A 132 -8.69 10.07 4.54
CA LEU A 132 -8.42 10.29 5.96
C LEU A 132 -7.71 11.65 6.18
N SER A 133 -6.62 11.92 5.48
CA SER A 133 -5.86 13.16 5.65
C SER A 133 -6.65 14.40 5.25
N ALA A 134 -7.46 14.34 4.20
CA ALA A 134 -8.30 15.45 3.77
C ALA A 134 -9.38 15.81 4.82
N GLN A 135 -9.92 14.82 5.51
CA GLN A 135 -10.90 15.04 6.58
C GLN A 135 -10.24 15.63 7.84
N LEU A 136 -9.10 15.07 8.26
CA LEU A 136 -8.31 15.60 9.38
C LEU A 136 -7.90 17.06 9.12
N ALA A 137 -7.49 17.38 7.90
CA ALA A 137 -7.15 18.73 7.51
C ALA A 137 -8.32 19.70 7.72
N ARG A 138 -9.54 19.29 7.34
CA ARG A 138 -10.74 20.13 7.47
C ARG A 138 -11.22 20.29 8.90
N GLU A 139 -11.24 19.19 9.66
CA GLU A 139 -11.93 19.16 10.97
C GLU A 139 -11.02 19.51 12.16
N ARG A 140 -9.73 19.21 12.06
CA ARG A 140 -8.83 19.28 13.21
C ARG A 140 -7.62 20.20 13.03
N VAL A 141 -7.14 20.35 11.80
CA VAL A 141 -5.86 21.04 11.53
C VAL A 141 -6.08 22.42 10.87
N GLY A 142 -7.16 22.59 10.12
CA GLY A 142 -7.50 23.84 9.45
C GLY A 142 -6.66 24.15 8.20
N HIS A 143 -5.71 23.31 7.85
CA HIS A 143 -4.88 23.43 6.63
C HIS A 143 -4.63 22.04 6.01
N PRO A 144 -4.30 21.97 4.70
CA PRO A 144 -3.99 20.70 4.04
C PRO A 144 -2.78 20.00 4.67
N ILE A 145 -2.89 18.72 4.97
CA ILE A 145 -1.79 17.89 5.47
C ILE A 145 -0.91 17.48 4.29
N PRO A 146 0.39 17.86 4.27
CA PRO A 146 1.30 17.45 3.21
C PRO A 146 1.48 15.92 3.23
N MET A 147 1.56 15.31 2.05
CA MET A 147 1.83 13.88 1.94
C MET A 147 2.94 13.62 0.92
N THR A 148 3.91 12.82 1.31
CA THR A 148 4.96 12.33 0.42
C THR A 148 4.91 10.81 0.38
N CYS A 149 4.67 10.24 -0.80
CA CYS A 149 4.63 8.80 -1.01
C CYS A 149 5.87 8.35 -1.76
N ILE A 150 6.59 7.39 -1.17
CA ILE A 150 7.74 6.76 -1.81
C ILE A 150 7.25 5.63 -2.68
N VAL A 151 7.47 5.74 -3.99
CA VAL A 151 6.96 4.80 -4.99
C VAL A 151 8.07 4.36 -5.95
N GLU A 152 7.90 3.19 -6.54
CA GLU A 152 8.75 2.75 -7.64
C GLU A 152 8.07 3.12 -8.96
N PHE A 153 8.60 4.15 -9.64
CA PHE A 153 7.95 4.79 -10.79
C PHE A 153 7.76 3.91 -12.02
N GLU A 154 8.61 2.92 -12.28
CA GLU A 154 8.61 2.21 -13.58
C GLU A 154 7.35 1.40 -13.90
N VAL A 155 6.54 1.05 -12.89
CA VAL A 155 5.44 0.09 -13.08
C VAL A 155 4.08 0.77 -13.28
N THR A 156 3.94 2.03 -12.86
CA THR A 156 2.62 2.69 -12.80
C THR A 156 2.61 4.15 -13.27
N ASP A 157 3.64 4.58 -14.01
CA ASP A 157 3.80 6.00 -14.40
C ASP A 157 2.62 6.57 -15.19
N ARG A 158 2.10 5.82 -16.15
CA ARG A 158 0.96 6.27 -16.97
C ARG A 158 -0.31 6.36 -16.15
N PHE A 159 -0.56 5.35 -15.31
CA PHE A 159 -1.75 5.33 -14.44
C PHE A 159 -1.66 6.44 -13.38
N ASN A 160 -0.52 6.62 -12.74
CA ASN A 160 -0.30 7.70 -11.77
C ASN A 160 -0.38 9.08 -12.40
N SER A 161 0.14 9.25 -13.63
CA SER A 161 0.02 10.50 -14.40
C SER A 161 -1.44 10.82 -14.73
N MET A 162 -2.24 9.81 -15.10
CA MET A 162 -3.68 9.96 -15.28
C MET A 162 -4.38 10.39 -14.00
N LEU A 163 -4.09 9.70 -12.90
CA LEU A 163 -4.66 10.03 -11.59
C LEU A 163 -4.30 11.45 -11.16
N GLY A 164 -3.07 11.90 -11.33
CA GLY A 164 -2.64 13.27 -11.05
C GLY A 164 -3.38 14.32 -11.86
N ARG A 165 -3.81 13.99 -13.10
CA ARG A 165 -4.67 14.86 -13.91
C ARG A 165 -6.13 14.91 -13.44
N LEU A 166 -6.59 13.86 -12.74
CA LEU A 166 -7.95 13.79 -12.20
C LEU A 166 -8.15 14.72 -11.01
N ASN A 167 -7.11 14.92 -10.21
CA ASN A 167 -7.18 15.80 -9.02
C ASN A 167 -5.91 16.65 -8.90
N ARG A 168 -5.97 17.90 -9.40
CA ARG A 168 -4.86 18.87 -9.36
C ARG A 168 -4.64 19.47 -7.96
N ASP A 169 -5.63 19.37 -7.07
CA ASP A 169 -5.59 20.02 -5.76
C ASP A 169 -4.92 19.14 -4.69
N SER A 170 -4.52 17.93 -5.03
CA SER A 170 -3.85 17.06 -4.08
C SER A 170 -2.38 17.44 -3.93
N LYS A 171 -1.98 17.88 -2.75
CA LYS A 171 -0.56 18.08 -2.37
C LYS A 171 0.18 16.74 -2.10
N LEU A 172 -0.08 15.72 -2.90
CA LEU A 172 0.64 14.46 -2.82
C LEU A 172 1.92 14.57 -3.64
N ASN A 173 3.05 14.52 -2.97
CA ASN A 173 4.36 14.42 -3.59
C ASN A 173 4.71 12.94 -3.80
N LEU A 174 5.08 12.58 -5.03
CA LEU A 174 5.59 11.25 -5.35
C LEU A 174 7.11 11.31 -5.44
N MET A 175 7.80 10.43 -4.71
CA MET A 175 9.25 10.33 -4.70
C MET A 175 9.68 8.95 -5.16
N SER A 176 10.70 8.88 -6.03
CA SER A 176 11.24 7.61 -6.52
C SER A 176 12.16 6.96 -5.51
N THR A 177 12.07 5.62 -5.37
CA THR A 177 13.03 4.84 -4.57
C THR A 177 14.42 4.75 -5.22
N ARG A 178 14.56 5.01 -6.52
CA ARG A 178 15.79 4.72 -7.28
C ARG A 178 16.93 5.69 -7.05
N ASN A 179 16.62 6.95 -6.83
CA ASN A 179 17.61 8.03 -6.73
C ASN A 179 17.50 8.74 -5.38
N MET A 180 17.37 7.97 -4.30
CA MET A 180 17.33 8.56 -2.97
C MET A 180 18.71 9.06 -2.56
N ASP A 181 18.84 10.36 -2.54
CA ASP A 181 20.02 11.11 -2.08
C ASP A 181 19.72 11.88 -0.78
N MET A 182 20.69 12.69 -0.33
CA MET A 182 20.50 13.53 0.86
C MET A 182 19.37 14.54 0.69
N GLY A 183 19.18 15.08 -0.51
CA GLY A 183 18.08 16.01 -0.81
C GLY A 183 16.71 15.34 -0.67
N SER A 184 16.61 14.07 -1.06
CA SER A 184 15.41 13.24 -0.88
C SER A 184 15.08 13.07 0.62
N ILE A 185 16.08 12.78 1.45
CA ILE A 185 15.89 12.65 2.90
C ILE A 185 15.44 13.98 3.49
N GLU A 186 16.08 15.10 3.12
CA GLU A 186 15.71 16.45 3.57
C GLU A 186 14.26 16.79 3.21
N GLN A 187 13.80 16.38 2.01
CA GLN A 187 12.40 16.58 1.59
C GLN A 187 11.42 15.77 2.45
N LEU A 188 11.77 14.53 2.82
CA LEU A 188 10.95 13.72 3.73
C LEU A 188 10.91 14.35 5.13
N GLU A 189 12.06 14.79 5.67
CA GLU A 189 12.10 15.49 6.94
C GLU A 189 11.30 16.79 6.92
N ARG A 190 11.31 17.53 5.80
CA ARG A 190 10.47 18.70 5.62
C ARG A 190 9.00 18.35 5.69
N THR A 191 8.57 17.28 5.00
CA THR A 191 7.18 16.79 5.08
C THR A 191 6.78 16.52 6.53
N ILE A 192 7.66 15.89 7.32
CA ILE A 192 7.41 15.61 8.73
C ILE A 192 7.36 16.89 9.57
N ARG A 193 8.31 17.82 9.38
CA ARG A 193 8.34 19.12 10.10
C ARG A 193 7.08 19.96 9.82
N ASP A 194 6.53 19.85 8.61
CA ASP A 194 5.30 20.53 8.21
C ASP A 194 4.03 19.79 8.68
N GLY A 195 4.16 18.84 9.60
CA GLY A 195 3.05 18.07 10.16
C GLY A 195 2.44 17.08 9.18
N GLY A 196 3.19 16.64 8.18
CA GLY A 196 2.71 15.79 7.10
C GLY A 196 2.88 14.29 7.32
N ILE A 197 2.50 13.54 6.28
CA ILE A 197 2.57 12.07 6.27
C ILE A 197 3.59 11.60 5.23
N VAL A 198 4.59 10.85 5.66
CA VAL A 198 5.50 10.11 4.77
C VAL A 198 4.99 8.67 4.64
N ILE A 199 4.63 8.26 3.42
CA ILE A 199 4.07 6.93 3.12
C ILE A 199 5.15 6.09 2.45
N ILE A 200 5.44 4.92 3.01
CA ILE A 200 6.48 3.99 2.52
C ILE A 200 5.86 2.60 2.35
N ALA A 201 5.82 2.09 1.11
CA ALA A 201 5.45 0.71 0.87
C ALA A 201 6.61 -0.24 1.23
N ALA A 202 6.34 -1.23 2.07
CA ALA A 202 7.37 -2.07 2.69
C ALA A 202 7.18 -3.58 2.49
N ASP A 203 6.41 -4.00 1.50
CA ASP A 203 6.10 -5.42 1.24
C ASP A 203 6.61 -5.94 -0.12
N ARG A 204 7.43 -5.18 -0.85
CA ARG A 204 8.05 -5.65 -2.10
C ARG A 204 9.56 -5.62 -2.00
N ALA A 205 10.18 -6.76 -2.32
CA ALA A 205 11.62 -6.91 -2.29
C ALA A 205 12.34 -5.84 -3.15
N SER A 206 13.45 -5.33 -2.64
CA SER A 206 14.34 -4.37 -3.30
C SER A 206 15.73 -4.97 -3.49
N GLU A 207 16.75 -4.16 -3.84
CA GLU A 207 18.12 -4.65 -3.99
C GLU A 207 18.71 -5.15 -2.66
N ARG A 208 18.37 -4.51 -1.55
CA ARG A 208 18.75 -4.94 -0.20
C ARG A 208 17.52 -5.42 0.53
N CYS A 209 17.54 -6.67 0.96
CA CYS A 209 16.42 -7.29 1.65
C CYS A 209 16.84 -7.80 3.03
N VAL A 210 15.85 -7.94 3.91
CA VAL A 210 15.90 -8.73 5.12
C VAL A 210 15.04 -9.96 4.90
N GLU A 211 15.54 -11.13 5.28
CA GLU A 211 14.81 -12.39 5.21
C GLU A 211 14.07 -12.62 6.54
N LEU A 212 12.76 -12.75 6.48
CA LEU A 212 11.87 -12.96 7.63
C LEU A 212 10.89 -14.10 7.36
N ASP A 213 10.38 -14.71 8.43
CA ASP A 213 9.29 -15.67 8.32
C ASP A 213 7.99 -14.96 7.97
N PHE A 214 7.32 -15.40 6.91
CA PHE A 214 6.06 -14.86 6.46
C PHE A 214 5.17 -15.97 5.90
N LEU A 215 3.98 -16.14 6.47
CA LEU A 215 3.04 -17.21 6.14
C LEU A 215 3.70 -18.60 6.20
N GLY A 216 4.54 -18.83 7.21
CA GLY A 216 5.20 -20.10 7.47
C GLY A 216 6.37 -20.43 6.53
N ARG A 217 6.94 -19.46 5.80
CA ARG A 217 8.14 -19.64 4.97
C ARG A 217 8.97 -18.35 4.97
N LYS A 218 10.31 -18.50 4.81
CA LYS A 218 11.21 -17.36 4.63
C LYS A 218 10.89 -16.58 3.37
N ALA A 219 10.78 -15.26 3.54
CA ALA A 219 10.51 -14.31 2.46
C ALA A 219 11.39 -13.07 2.59
N GLU A 220 11.62 -12.39 1.46
CA GLU A 220 12.47 -11.20 1.39
C GLU A 220 11.65 -9.92 1.43
N PHE A 221 11.99 -9.04 2.37
CA PHE A 221 11.37 -7.72 2.53
C PHE A 221 12.37 -6.59 2.31
N PRO A 222 11.94 -5.41 1.83
CA PRO A 222 12.82 -4.32 1.47
C PRO A 222 13.47 -3.69 2.71
N TYR A 223 14.74 -3.98 2.97
CA TYR A 223 15.48 -3.40 4.10
C TYR A 223 15.49 -1.87 4.09
N GLY A 224 15.57 -1.27 2.88
CA GLY A 224 15.64 0.18 2.72
C GLY A 224 14.44 0.94 3.28
N ALA A 225 13.23 0.39 3.20
CA ALA A 225 12.02 1.01 3.74
C ALA A 225 12.09 1.17 5.26
N PHE A 226 12.53 0.13 5.96
CA PHE A 226 12.67 0.13 7.42
C PHE A 226 13.86 0.95 7.89
N TYR A 227 14.98 0.89 7.16
CA TYR A 227 16.16 1.71 7.47
C TYR A 227 15.87 3.20 7.28
N LEU A 228 15.15 3.58 6.22
CA LEU A 228 14.74 4.97 5.99
C LEU A 228 13.87 5.50 7.13
N SER A 229 12.94 4.68 7.64
CA SER A 229 12.10 5.06 8.78
C SER A 229 12.92 5.28 10.07
N SER A 230 14.14 4.72 10.16
CA SER A 230 15.05 4.94 11.28
C SER A 230 15.87 6.23 11.17
N LEU A 231 15.94 6.82 9.97
CA LEU A 231 16.67 8.08 9.74
C LEU A 231 15.83 9.30 10.09
N ILE A 232 14.52 9.19 10.03
CA ILE A 232 13.58 10.29 10.19
C ILE A 232 12.98 10.21 11.61
N ALA A 233 13.19 11.25 12.40
CA ALA A 233 12.67 11.34 13.78
C ALA A 233 11.17 11.64 13.80
N ALA A 234 10.34 10.63 13.56
CA ALA A 234 8.89 10.73 13.57
C ALA A 234 8.22 9.45 14.10
N PRO A 235 7.01 9.54 14.67
CA PRO A 235 6.23 8.37 15.02
C PRO A 235 5.95 7.50 13.77
N ASN A 236 6.18 6.19 13.90
CA ASN A 236 5.95 5.21 12.86
C ASN A 236 4.68 4.42 13.12
N PHE A 237 3.85 4.26 12.10
CA PHE A 237 2.63 3.47 12.16
C PHE A 237 2.57 2.50 10.98
N PHE A 238 2.07 1.28 11.23
CA PHE A 238 1.64 0.34 10.20
C PHE A 238 0.20 0.66 9.88
N VAL A 239 -0.10 0.96 8.61
CA VAL A 239 -1.42 1.41 8.20
C VAL A 239 -1.95 0.50 7.10
N THR A 240 -3.12 -0.09 7.35
CA THR A 240 -3.80 -0.96 6.40
C THR A 240 -5.24 -0.49 6.22
N LEU A 241 -5.65 -0.28 4.97
CA LEU A 241 -7.01 0.14 4.61
C LEU A 241 -7.60 -0.88 3.65
N VAL A 242 -8.61 -1.62 4.10
CA VAL A 242 -9.21 -2.74 3.36
C VAL A 242 -10.70 -2.56 3.20
N ARG A 243 -11.26 -3.11 2.12
CA ARG A 243 -12.71 -3.23 2.03
C ARG A 243 -13.22 -4.14 3.15
N ARG A 244 -14.27 -3.70 3.83
CA ARG A 244 -14.95 -4.51 4.86
C ARG A 244 -15.55 -5.79 4.29
N ARG A 245 -16.01 -5.77 3.03
CA ARG A 245 -16.49 -6.93 2.27
C ARG A 245 -15.72 -7.01 0.96
N ASP A 246 -15.02 -8.11 0.71
CA ASP A 246 -14.13 -8.29 -0.45
C ASP A 246 -14.80 -7.96 -1.81
N PHE A 247 -16.10 -8.23 -1.94
CA PHE A 247 -16.87 -8.07 -3.18
C PHE A 247 -18.12 -7.19 -2.98
N GLY A 248 -18.08 -6.31 -1.99
CA GLY A 248 -19.18 -5.40 -1.69
C GLY A 248 -19.33 -4.30 -2.75
N ILE A 249 -20.59 -3.93 -3.05
CA ILE A 249 -20.94 -2.83 -3.96
C ILE A 249 -21.06 -1.49 -3.22
N ARG A 250 -20.77 -1.44 -1.93
CA ARG A 250 -20.81 -0.21 -1.12
C ARG A 250 -19.39 0.19 -0.73
N ARG A 251 -19.11 1.47 -0.79
CA ARG A 251 -17.86 2.04 -0.26
C ARG A 251 -17.89 1.92 1.25
N CYS A 252 -17.13 0.97 1.80
CA CYS A 252 -17.07 0.72 3.23
C CYS A 252 -15.71 0.05 3.52
N TYR A 253 -14.87 0.75 4.27
CA TYR A 253 -13.47 0.37 4.48
C TYR A 253 -13.16 0.31 5.97
N ASP A 254 -12.48 -0.73 6.37
CA ASP A 254 -11.88 -0.83 7.70
C ASP A 254 -10.45 -0.28 7.66
N VAL A 255 -10.14 0.57 8.62
CA VAL A 255 -8.82 1.19 8.80
C VAL A 255 -8.19 0.61 10.04
N PHE A 256 -7.05 -0.04 9.85
CA PHE A 256 -6.21 -0.55 10.93
C PHE A 256 -4.95 0.28 11.01
N VAL A 257 -4.70 0.86 12.16
CA VAL A 257 -3.49 1.63 12.46
C VAL A 257 -2.82 1.00 13.67
N LYS A 258 -1.59 0.52 13.52
CA LYS A 258 -0.81 -0.06 14.61
C LYS A 258 0.46 0.77 14.79
N ARG A 259 0.67 1.33 15.98
CA ARG A 259 1.91 2.04 16.28
C ARG A 259 3.09 1.07 16.29
N ASN A 260 4.17 1.45 15.61
CA ASN A 260 5.42 0.71 15.76
C ASN A 260 6.00 0.99 17.16
N SER A 261 6.04 -0.05 17.97
CA SER A 261 6.54 0.00 19.35
C SER A 261 8.05 -0.26 19.45
N THR A 262 8.74 -0.42 18.33
CA THR A 262 10.19 -0.67 18.32
C THR A 262 10.92 0.45 19.04
N ARG A 263 11.72 0.07 20.04
CA ARG A 263 12.63 0.95 20.76
C ARG A 263 14.02 0.34 20.69
N VAL A 264 14.99 1.16 20.36
CA VAL A 264 16.41 0.77 20.38
C VAL A 264 17.16 1.84 21.13
N GLU A 265 17.94 1.42 22.13
CA GLU A 265 18.80 2.31 22.89
C GLU A 265 20.07 2.62 22.09
N GLY A 266 20.56 3.85 22.23
CA GLY A 266 21.78 4.33 21.61
C GLY A 266 21.57 4.97 20.25
N ASP A 267 22.64 5.59 19.76
CA ASP A 267 22.72 6.30 18.49
C ASP A 267 23.69 5.61 17.52
N GLY A 268 23.62 6.01 16.27
CA GLY A 268 24.53 5.59 15.24
C GLY A 268 24.04 4.41 14.39
N ARG A 269 24.94 3.92 13.53
CA ARG A 269 24.60 2.94 12.49
C ARG A 269 24.08 1.61 13.05
N SER A 270 24.65 1.15 14.16
CA SER A 270 24.26 -0.13 14.78
C SER A 270 22.86 -0.07 15.37
N ALA A 271 22.52 1.02 16.07
CA ALA A 271 21.18 1.23 16.63
C ALA A 271 20.13 1.34 15.52
N ARG A 272 20.42 2.09 14.45
CA ARG A 272 19.54 2.19 13.28
C ARG A 272 19.31 0.85 12.57
N ARG A 273 20.36 0.03 12.51
CA ARG A 273 20.22 -1.32 11.94
C ARG A 273 19.29 -2.19 12.77
N LEU A 274 19.49 -2.25 14.08
CA LEU A 274 18.62 -2.98 15.00
C LEU A 274 17.18 -2.48 14.96
N TYR A 275 17.00 -1.17 14.90
CA TYR A 275 15.66 -0.57 14.73
C TYR A 275 15.01 -1.03 13.43
N ALA A 276 15.73 -1.00 12.31
CA ALA A 276 15.19 -1.41 11.00
C ALA A 276 14.83 -2.91 11.00
N GLU A 277 15.68 -3.78 11.54
CA GLU A 277 15.43 -5.22 11.63
C GLU A 277 14.22 -5.55 12.53
N SER A 278 14.10 -4.90 13.70
CA SER A 278 12.95 -5.08 14.60
C SER A 278 11.66 -4.51 14.01
N THR A 279 11.74 -3.33 13.36
CA THR A 279 10.57 -2.75 12.68
C THR A 279 10.10 -3.63 11.53
N ALA A 280 11.03 -4.23 10.77
CA ALA A 280 10.70 -5.17 9.70
C ALA A 280 9.96 -6.40 10.24
N ALA A 281 10.43 -6.99 11.35
CA ALA A 281 9.77 -8.13 11.97
C ALA A 281 8.33 -7.78 12.43
N ASN A 282 8.14 -6.66 13.12
CA ASN A 282 6.83 -6.19 13.56
C ASN A 282 5.88 -5.86 12.39
N PHE A 283 6.43 -5.31 11.30
CA PHE A 283 5.66 -5.03 10.08
C PHE A 283 5.20 -6.33 9.40
N VAL A 284 6.07 -7.33 9.30
CA VAL A 284 5.74 -8.61 8.67
C VAL A 284 4.70 -9.38 9.47
N GLU A 285 4.78 -9.37 10.81
CA GLU A 285 3.74 -9.93 11.67
C GLU A 285 2.38 -9.25 11.41
N ASN A 286 2.35 -7.92 11.34
CA ASN A 286 1.13 -7.17 11.01
C ASN A 286 0.63 -7.46 9.60
N LEU A 287 1.52 -7.60 8.63
CA LEU A 287 1.18 -7.98 7.25
C LEU A 287 0.55 -9.37 7.19
N GLU A 288 1.13 -10.33 7.90
CA GLU A 288 0.61 -11.71 7.98
C GLU A 288 -0.80 -11.74 8.55
N GLU A 289 -1.03 -11.05 9.67
CA GLU A 289 -2.36 -10.93 10.29
C GLU A 289 -3.39 -10.37 9.29
N ASN A 290 -3.04 -9.31 8.56
CA ASN A 290 -3.93 -8.70 7.57
C ASN A 290 -4.16 -9.60 6.36
N CYS A 291 -3.16 -10.35 5.90
CA CYS A 291 -3.31 -11.34 4.83
C CYS A 291 -4.23 -12.49 5.22
N LEU A 292 -4.15 -12.97 6.45
CA LEU A 292 -5.03 -14.03 6.96
C LEU A 292 -6.47 -13.54 7.15
N ARG A 293 -6.65 -12.30 7.59
CA ARG A 293 -7.96 -11.67 7.80
C ARG A 293 -8.66 -11.32 6.49
N HIS A 294 -7.91 -10.75 5.50
CA HIS A 294 -8.40 -10.25 4.22
C HIS A 294 -7.65 -10.88 3.03
N PRO A 295 -7.72 -12.21 2.86
CA PRO A 295 -6.80 -12.93 1.98
C PRO A 295 -6.97 -12.62 0.48
N TYR A 296 -8.10 -12.07 0.05
CA TYR A 296 -8.30 -11.61 -1.32
C TYR A 296 -7.79 -10.20 -1.60
N GLN A 297 -7.27 -9.50 -0.59
CA GLN A 297 -6.90 -8.08 -0.71
C GLN A 297 -5.39 -7.81 -0.66
N TRP A 298 -4.54 -8.82 -0.64
CA TRP A 298 -3.10 -8.65 -0.85
C TRP A 298 -2.75 -8.79 -2.34
N TYR A 299 -2.49 -7.65 -3.01
CA TYR A 299 -2.34 -7.59 -4.46
C TYR A 299 -0.92 -7.84 -4.93
N ASN A 300 -0.50 -9.09 -4.69
CA ASN A 300 0.79 -9.63 -5.11
C ASN A 300 0.56 -10.72 -6.17
N PHE A 301 0.76 -10.38 -7.46
CA PHE A 301 0.51 -11.26 -8.59
C PHE A 301 1.81 -11.83 -9.19
N PHE A 302 2.82 -12.03 -8.37
CA PHE A 302 4.08 -12.67 -8.73
C PHE A 302 4.49 -13.68 -7.67
N GLU A 303 5.41 -14.60 -7.98
CA GLU A 303 5.97 -15.52 -6.99
C GLU A 303 6.75 -14.75 -5.94
N PHE A 304 6.25 -14.75 -4.73
CA PHE A 304 6.78 -13.95 -3.62
C PHE A 304 7.97 -14.64 -2.95
N TRP A 305 7.86 -15.95 -2.75
CA TRP A 305 8.91 -16.73 -2.13
C TRP A 305 9.90 -17.24 -3.19
N ARG A 306 11.20 -17.16 -2.89
CA ARG A 306 12.22 -17.76 -3.76
C ARG A 306 12.17 -19.27 -3.66
N ASP A 307 12.28 -19.97 -4.78
CA ASP A 307 12.55 -21.38 -4.78
C ASP A 307 13.96 -21.66 -4.23
N GLU A 308 14.09 -22.74 -3.43
CA GLU A 308 15.38 -23.11 -2.84
C GLU A 308 16.44 -23.41 -3.91
N ASP A 309 16.01 -23.83 -5.10
CA ASP A 309 16.90 -24.07 -6.24
C ASP A 309 17.45 -22.78 -6.87
N GLU A 310 16.75 -21.65 -6.79
CA GLU A 310 17.28 -20.34 -7.23
C GLU A 310 18.28 -19.77 -6.20
N LYS A 311 18.13 -20.04 -4.90
CA LYS A 311 19.13 -19.65 -3.88
C LYS A 311 20.49 -20.34 -4.08
N ARG A 312 20.54 -21.53 -4.70
CA ARG A 312 21.78 -22.29 -4.96
C ARG A 312 22.50 -21.87 -6.25
N ARG A 313 21.87 -21.05 -7.10
CA ARG A 313 22.39 -20.61 -8.41
C ARG A 313 22.84 -19.15 -8.45
N GLY A 314 22.64 -18.36 -7.40
CA GLY A 314 23.09 -16.98 -7.26
C GLY A 314 24.15 -16.83 -6.20
#